data_fc61796d3b0102c88b90653ded8a8ddc
#
_entry.id   fc61796d3b0102c88b90653ded8a8ddc
#
_cell.length_a   1.000
_cell.length_b   1.000
_cell.length_c   1.000
_cell.angle_alpha   90.00
_cell.angle_beta   90.00
_cell.angle_gamma   90.00
#
_symmetry.space_group_name_H-M   'P 1'
#
loop_
_entity.id
_entity.type
_entity.pdbx_description
1 polymer ?
#
loop_
_entity_poly.entity_id
_entity_poly.type
_entity_poly.pdbx_seq_one_letter_code
_entity_poly.pdbx_strand_id
1 'polypeptide(L)'
;MHATQNPVTDPVTPAQTLRAAAGYLLHYGWYQGDLFADLDRIESGELTTPAACALGAIHMAVRGTPVTGEWTSAEVDEHDQALAALADYLILHLGVSDPHVYEVLGTDPTGTLERVVSDWNDAPERICSHVMAAMYGAADEWDRLQAADAVVASYVAPCGTRPVAVSTVGGVA
;
A
#
# COMPACT_ATOMS: atom_id res chain seq x y z
N MET A 1 -25.28 -4.47 31.88
CA MET A 1 -25.02 -4.79 30.46
C MET A 1 -23.71 -4.15 30.11
N HIS A 2 -22.62 -4.92 29.99
CA HIS A 2 -21.34 -4.40 29.56
C HIS A 2 -21.32 -4.44 28.03
N ALA A 3 -21.20 -3.26 27.40
CA ALA A 3 -20.95 -3.16 25.97
C ALA A 3 -19.54 -3.72 25.71
N THR A 4 -19.48 -4.84 25.01
CA THR A 4 -18.23 -5.40 24.49
C THR A 4 -17.79 -4.45 23.38
N GLN A 5 -16.78 -3.63 23.66
CA GLN A 5 -16.12 -2.85 22.62
C GLN A 5 -15.41 -3.86 21.72
N ASN A 6 -15.81 -3.93 20.44
CA ASN A 6 -15.02 -4.64 19.43
C ASN A 6 -13.61 -4.01 19.43
N PRO A 7 -12.55 -4.82 19.41
CA PRO A 7 -11.21 -4.29 19.22
C PRO A 7 -11.20 -3.50 17.92
N VAL A 8 -10.81 -2.23 17.99
CA VAL A 8 -10.50 -1.44 16.79
C VAL A 8 -9.25 -2.11 16.20
N THR A 9 -9.43 -2.83 15.12
CA THR A 9 -8.29 -3.35 14.34
C THR A 9 -7.66 -2.13 13.69
N ASP A 10 -6.36 -1.92 13.93
CA ASP A 10 -5.63 -0.88 13.22
C ASP A 10 -5.77 -1.10 11.71
N PRO A 11 -5.91 -0.02 10.91
CA PRO A 11 -6.01 -0.14 9.47
C PRO A 11 -4.74 -0.84 8.93
N VAL A 12 -4.94 -1.69 7.92
CA VAL A 12 -3.82 -2.35 7.23
C VAL A 12 -2.94 -1.29 6.58
N THR A 13 -1.63 -1.41 6.73
CA THR A 13 -0.69 -0.45 6.14
C THR A 13 -0.24 -0.90 4.74
N PRO A 14 0.14 0.03 3.84
CA PRO A 14 0.74 -0.30 2.55
C PRO A 14 1.91 -1.29 2.65
N ALA A 15 2.73 -1.15 3.69
CA ALA A 15 3.83 -2.08 3.95
C ALA A 15 3.36 -3.51 4.24
N GLN A 16 2.27 -3.67 4.99
CA GLN A 16 1.69 -4.99 5.28
C GLN A 16 1.10 -5.61 4.01
N THR A 17 0.36 -4.83 3.22
CA THR A 17 -0.23 -5.28 1.95
C THR A 17 0.85 -5.70 0.95
N LEU A 18 1.93 -4.91 0.80
CA LEU A 18 3.05 -5.25 -0.09
C LEU A 18 3.80 -6.51 0.35
N ARG A 19 4.01 -6.71 1.65
CA ARG A 19 4.61 -7.97 2.17
C ARG A 19 3.70 -9.18 1.94
N ALA A 20 2.39 -9.01 2.09
CA ALA A 20 1.41 -10.06 1.79
C ALA A 20 1.40 -10.38 0.29
N ALA A 21 1.44 -9.38 -0.59
CA ALA A 21 1.54 -9.55 -2.04
C ALA A 21 2.83 -10.28 -2.45
N ALA A 22 3.98 -9.92 -1.88
CA ALA A 22 5.24 -10.64 -2.12
C ALA A 22 5.16 -12.10 -1.65
N GLY A 23 4.53 -12.35 -0.49
CA GLY A 23 4.25 -13.69 0.01
C GLY A 23 3.33 -14.48 -0.92
N TYR A 24 2.33 -13.83 -1.51
CA TYR A 24 1.45 -14.44 -2.50
C TYR A 24 2.24 -14.93 -3.73
N LEU A 25 3.10 -14.08 -4.31
CA LEU A 25 3.94 -14.45 -5.46
C LEU A 25 4.87 -15.63 -5.14
N LEU A 26 5.41 -15.67 -3.94
CA LEU A 26 6.26 -16.77 -3.49
C LEU A 26 5.54 -18.12 -3.47
N HIS A 27 4.26 -18.14 -3.08
CA HIS A 27 3.49 -19.38 -2.89
C HIS A 27 2.75 -19.83 -4.15
N TYR A 28 2.21 -18.89 -4.93
CA TYR A 28 1.31 -19.20 -6.04
C TYR A 28 1.92 -18.90 -7.41
N GLY A 29 3.07 -18.25 -7.44
CA GLY A 29 3.81 -17.96 -8.67
C GLY A 29 3.58 -16.56 -9.21
N TRP A 30 4.55 -16.12 -10.00
CA TRP A 30 4.56 -14.85 -10.68
C TRP A 30 4.22 -15.03 -12.16
N TYR A 31 3.54 -14.03 -12.74
CA TYR A 31 3.07 -14.01 -14.11
C TYR A 31 3.34 -12.65 -14.76
N GLN A 32 3.45 -12.60 -16.10
CA GLN A 32 3.58 -11.38 -16.91
C GLN A 32 2.42 -11.25 -17.89
N GLY A 33 2.03 -10.03 -18.19
CA GLY A 33 0.97 -9.68 -19.13
C GLY A 33 -0.31 -9.27 -18.41
N ASP A 34 -1.17 -10.21 -18.06
CA ASP A 34 -2.42 -9.92 -17.36
C ASP A 34 -2.27 -9.92 -15.83
N LEU A 35 -3.33 -9.52 -15.11
CA LEU A 35 -3.35 -9.58 -13.65
C LEU A 35 -3.10 -10.98 -13.12
N PHE A 36 -3.71 -11.98 -13.77
CA PHE A 36 -3.68 -13.38 -13.38
C PHE A 36 -3.49 -14.30 -14.57
N ALA A 37 -2.80 -15.42 -14.34
CA ALA A 37 -2.76 -16.54 -15.28
C ALA A 37 -4.09 -17.32 -15.25
N ASP A 38 -4.37 -18.05 -16.33
CA ASP A 38 -5.49 -19.01 -16.42
C ASP A 38 -6.87 -18.37 -16.18
N LEU A 39 -7.18 -17.25 -16.81
CA LEU A 39 -8.43 -16.51 -16.63
C LEU A 39 -9.68 -17.38 -16.81
N ASP A 40 -9.71 -18.30 -17.79
CA ASP A 40 -10.84 -19.20 -18.03
C ASP A 40 -11.16 -20.07 -16.79
N ARG A 41 -10.11 -20.50 -16.07
CA ARG A 41 -10.26 -21.32 -14.87
C ARG A 41 -10.67 -20.50 -13.65
N ILE A 42 -10.31 -19.22 -13.63
CA ILE A 42 -10.79 -18.28 -12.61
C ILE A 42 -12.28 -18.03 -12.82
N GLU A 43 -12.69 -17.72 -14.06
CA GLU A 43 -14.09 -17.45 -14.40
C GLU A 43 -15.01 -18.65 -14.15
N SER A 44 -14.52 -19.88 -14.39
CA SER A 44 -15.25 -21.10 -14.06
C SER A 44 -15.29 -21.42 -12.56
N GLY A 45 -14.52 -20.70 -11.74
CA GLY A 45 -14.40 -20.97 -10.29
C GLY A 45 -13.52 -22.16 -9.92
N GLU A 46 -12.81 -22.75 -10.90
CA GLU A 46 -11.91 -23.89 -10.67
C GLU A 46 -10.58 -23.46 -10.00
N LEU A 47 -10.16 -22.19 -10.24
CA LEU A 47 -8.90 -21.68 -9.75
C LEU A 47 -9.13 -20.42 -8.90
N THR A 48 -8.80 -20.50 -7.61
CA THR A 48 -8.99 -19.40 -6.65
C THR A 48 -7.69 -18.71 -6.24
N THR A 49 -6.54 -19.30 -6.56
CA THR A 49 -5.20 -18.77 -6.24
C THR A 49 -4.29 -18.90 -7.47
N PRO A 50 -4.54 -18.13 -8.53
CA PRO A 50 -3.74 -18.15 -9.76
C PRO A 50 -2.35 -17.54 -9.54
N ALA A 51 -1.40 -17.84 -10.43
CA ALA A 51 -0.19 -17.03 -10.54
C ALA A 51 -0.59 -15.60 -10.97
N ALA A 52 0.11 -14.60 -10.45
CA ALA A 52 -0.27 -13.20 -10.61
C ALA A 52 0.90 -12.30 -11.01
N CYS A 53 0.63 -11.19 -11.69
CA CYS A 53 1.58 -10.09 -11.83
C CYS A 53 1.67 -9.28 -10.52
N ALA A 54 2.47 -8.23 -10.50
CA ALA A 54 2.62 -7.38 -9.32
C ALA A 54 1.28 -6.76 -8.87
N LEU A 55 0.47 -6.26 -9.80
CA LEU A 55 -0.86 -5.69 -9.52
C LEU A 55 -1.83 -6.76 -9.04
N GLY A 56 -1.87 -7.92 -9.71
CA GLY A 56 -2.70 -9.05 -9.29
C GLY A 56 -2.35 -9.57 -7.90
N ALA A 57 -1.07 -9.55 -7.52
CA ALA A 57 -0.65 -9.94 -6.17
C ALA A 57 -1.11 -8.94 -5.10
N ILE A 58 -1.08 -7.62 -5.38
CA ILE A 58 -1.66 -6.60 -4.49
C ILE A 58 -3.18 -6.81 -4.38
N HIS A 59 -3.87 -7.04 -5.50
CA HIS A 59 -5.30 -7.37 -5.51
C HIS A 59 -5.61 -8.57 -4.60
N MET A 60 -4.84 -9.66 -4.72
CA MET A 60 -5.02 -10.84 -3.88
C MET A 60 -4.72 -10.59 -2.41
N ALA A 61 -3.74 -9.73 -2.10
CA ALA A 61 -3.43 -9.36 -0.73
C ALA A 61 -4.58 -8.60 -0.04
N VAL A 62 -5.27 -7.73 -0.80
CA VAL A 62 -6.41 -6.95 -0.29
C VAL A 62 -7.69 -7.78 -0.24
N ARG A 63 -8.02 -8.52 -1.30
CA ARG A 63 -9.33 -9.17 -1.47
C ARG A 63 -9.36 -10.66 -1.17
N GLY A 64 -8.22 -11.34 -1.26
CA GLY A 64 -8.15 -12.80 -1.09
C GLY A 64 -8.83 -13.60 -2.21
N THR A 65 -9.28 -12.95 -3.28
CA THR A 65 -9.96 -13.59 -4.42
C THR A 65 -9.58 -12.93 -5.74
N PRO A 66 -9.34 -13.71 -6.82
CA PRO A 66 -9.04 -13.15 -8.14
C PRO A 66 -10.29 -12.65 -8.87
N VAL A 67 -11.49 -12.94 -8.37
CA VAL A 67 -12.74 -12.58 -9.02
C VAL A 67 -12.97 -11.08 -8.90
N THR A 68 -13.22 -10.43 -10.02
CA THR A 68 -13.60 -9.02 -10.07
C THR A 68 -15.03 -8.86 -9.55
N GLY A 69 -15.22 -8.00 -8.56
CA GLY A 69 -16.50 -7.67 -7.96
C GLY A 69 -16.49 -6.22 -7.52
N GLU A 70 -17.59 -5.75 -6.93
CA GLU A 70 -17.60 -4.41 -6.34
C GLU A 70 -16.60 -4.33 -5.20
N TRP A 71 -15.78 -3.27 -5.23
CA TRP A 71 -14.84 -2.95 -4.19
C TRP A 71 -15.50 -2.07 -3.14
N THR A 72 -15.24 -2.32 -1.88
CA THR A 72 -15.55 -1.36 -0.83
C THR A 72 -14.56 -0.18 -0.89
N SER A 73 -14.96 0.98 -0.36
CA SER A 73 -14.05 2.13 -0.30
C SER A 73 -12.75 1.82 0.45
N ALA A 74 -12.82 1.00 1.49
CA ALA A 74 -11.63 0.61 2.26
C ALA A 74 -10.66 -0.27 1.44
N GLU A 75 -11.19 -1.21 0.64
CA GLU A 75 -10.38 -2.04 -0.25
C GLU A 75 -9.72 -1.20 -1.35
N VAL A 76 -10.44 -0.23 -1.93
CA VAL A 76 -9.89 0.71 -2.91
C VAL A 76 -8.75 1.51 -2.27
N ASP A 77 -8.99 2.11 -1.11
CA ASP A 77 -7.98 2.91 -0.41
C ASP A 77 -6.74 2.09 -0.05
N GLU A 78 -6.90 0.85 0.42
CA GLU A 78 -5.80 -0.05 0.75
C GLU A 78 -4.99 -0.43 -0.51
N HIS A 79 -5.67 -0.79 -1.60
CA HIS A 79 -5.05 -1.12 -2.87
C HIS A 79 -4.26 0.06 -3.42
N ASP A 80 -4.88 1.23 -3.51
CA ASP A 80 -4.28 2.43 -4.10
C ASP A 80 -3.07 2.93 -3.30
N GLN A 81 -3.12 2.83 -1.97
CA GLN A 81 -1.98 3.17 -1.12
C GLN A 81 -0.81 2.20 -1.30
N ALA A 82 -1.07 0.89 -1.40
CA ALA A 82 -0.03 -0.10 -1.65
C ALA A 82 0.57 0.06 -3.05
N LEU A 83 -0.27 0.32 -4.06
CA LEU A 83 0.15 0.61 -5.42
C LEU A 83 1.03 1.86 -5.48
N ALA A 84 0.62 2.95 -4.84
CA ALA A 84 1.39 4.20 -4.79
C ALA A 84 2.76 3.98 -4.13
N ALA A 85 2.81 3.28 -3.00
CA ALA A 85 4.07 2.98 -2.33
C ALA A 85 5.03 2.16 -3.20
N LEU A 86 4.52 1.18 -3.97
CA LEU A 86 5.34 0.41 -4.90
C LEU A 86 5.81 1.26 -6.08
N ALA A 87 4.93 2.02 -6.70
CA ALA A 87 5.27 2.88 -7.84
C ALA A 87 6.31 3.95 -7.45
N ASP A 88 6.16 4.60 -6.30
CA ASP A 88 7.12 5.57 -5.78
C ASP A 88 8.49 4.92 -5.56
N TYR A 89 8.53 3.73 -4.99
CA TYR A 89 9.77 2.98 -4.81
C TYR A 89 10.45 2.66 -6.15
N LEU A 90 9.68 2.22 -7.15
CA LEU A 90 10.20 1.93 -8.49
C LEU A 90 10.80 3.18 -9.15
N ILE A 91 10.12 4.30 -9.03
CA ILE A 91 10.56 5.58 -9.62
C ILE A 91 11.81 6.10 -8.90
N LEU A 92 11.77 6.17 -7.56
CA LEU A 92 12.79 6.85 -6.78
C LEU A 92 14.06 6.02 -6.57
N HIS A 93 13.93 4.70 -6.45
CA HIS A 93 15.04 3.82 -6.09
C HIS A 93 15.53 2.93 -7.24
N LEU A 94 14.65 2.57 -8.18
CA LEU A 94 15.01 1.73 -9.31
C LEU A 94 15.12 2.50 -10.62
N GLY A 95 14.89 3.82 -10.60
CA GLY A 95 15.04 4.70 -11.75
C GLY A 95 14.05 4.41 -12.88
N VAL A 96 12.90 3.84 -12.55
CA VAL A 96 11.81 3.64 -13.52
C VAL A 96 11.29 5.02 -13.90
N SER A 97 11.48 5.40 -15.15
CA SER A 97 11.01 6.68 -15.67
C SER A 97 9.95 6.45 -16.72
N ASP A 98 8.74 6.86 -16.47
CA ASP A 98 7.76 7.12 -17.51
C ASP A 98 7.74 8.64 -17.75
N PRO A 99 8.15 9.13 -18.93
CA PRO A 99 8.13 10.57 -19.23
C PRO A 99 6.73 11.19 -19.12
N HIS A 100 5.68 10.39 -19.14
CA HIS A 100 4.29 10.86 -19.04
C HIS A 100 3.73 10.81 -17.60
N VAL A 101 4.41 10.18 -16.64
CA VAL A 101 3.94 10.08 -15.24
C VAL A 101 3.58 11.46 -14.66
N TYR A 102 4.43 12.45 -14.88
CA TYR A 102 4.20 13.78 -14.33
C TYR A 102 3.14 14.61 -15.08
N GLU A 103 2.91 14.32 -16.36
CA GLU A 103 1.90 15.03 -17.17
C GLU A 103 0.49 14.50 -16.88
N VAL A 104 0.33 13.24 -16.54
CA VAL A 104 -0.97 12.54 -16.41
C VAL A 104 -1.43 12.43 -14.96
N LEU A 105 -0.55 12.54 -13.96
CA LEU A 105 -0.90 12.50 -12.54
C LEU A 105 -2.01 13.46 -12.10
N GLY A 106 -2.27 14.51 -12.89
CA GLY A 106 -3.35 15.46 -12.61
C GLY A 106 -4.75 15.01 -13.09
N THR A 107 -4.85 14.00 -13.96
CA THR A 107 -6.11 13.58 -14.61
C THR A 107 -6.54 12.17 -14.23
N ASP A 108 -5.61 11.23 -14.07
CA ASP A 108 -5.85 9.86 -13.62
C ASP A 108 -4.59 9.34 -12.90
N PRO A 109 -4.42 9.66 -11.62
CA PRO A 109 -3.24 9.24 -10.88
C PRO A 109 -3.16 7.71 -10.72
N THR A 110 -4.26 7.02 -10.44
CA THR A 110 -4.27 5.56 -10.21
C THR A 110 -3.90 4.81 -11.48
N GLY A 111 -4.54 5.09 -12.62
CA GLY A 111 -4.22 4.44 -13.89
C GLY A 111 -2.77 4.72 -14.36
N THR A 112 -2.20 5.87 -13.98
CA THR A 112 -0.79 6.17 -14.25
C THR A 112 0.14 5.30 -13.41
N LEU A 113 -0.14 5.11 -12.11
CA LEU A 113 0.66 4.26 -11.22
C LEU A 113 0.55 2.78 -11.61
N GLU A 114 -0.64 2.32 -11.97
CA GLU A 114 -0.86 0.96 -12.51
C GLU A 114 0.02 0.71 -13.74
N ARG A 115 0.08 1.66 -14.68
CA ARG A 115 0.93 1.54 -15.86
C ARG A 115 2.42 1.46 -15.51
N VAL A 116 2.90 2.29 -14.59
CA VAL A 116 4.30 2.24 -14.12
C VAL A 116 4.65 0.85 -13.58
N VAL A 117 3.77 0.30 -12.75
CA VAL A 117 4.00 -1.01 -12.13
C VAL A 117 3.87 -2.14 -13.16
N SER A 118 2.88 -2.10 -14.06
CA SER A 118 2.68 -3.13 -15.09
C SER A 118 3.81 -3.14 -16.11
N ASP A 119 4.19 -1.98 -16.68
CA ASP A 119 5.28 -1.88 -17.65
C ASP A 119 6.61 -2.35 -17.05
N TRP A 120 6.84 -2.02 -15.77
CA TRP A 120 8.02 -2.52 -15.06
C TRP A 120 7.95 -4.03 -14.80
N ASN A 121 6.78 -4.57 -14.40
CA ASN A 121 6.57 -6.00 -14.18
C ASN A 121 6.81 -6.80 -15.46
N ASP A 122 6.36 -6.27 -16.60
CA ASP A 122 6.33 -6.96 -17.89
C ASP A 122 7.61 -6.80 -18.71
N ALA A 123 8.61 -6.08 -18.18
CA ALA A 123 9.91 -5.96 -18.82
C ALA A 123 10.54 -7.37 -19.06
N PRO A 124 11.08 -7.64 -20.26
CA PRO A 124 11.52 -9.00 -20.66
C PRO A 124 12.56 -9.64 -19.75
N GLU A 125 13.40 -8.81 -19.10
CA GLU A 125 14.46 -9.28 -18.19
C GLU A 125 13.97 -9.44 -16.74
N ARG A 126 12.69 -9.15 -16.47
CA ARG A 126 12.12 -9.27 -15.13
C ARG A 126 11.97 -10.72 -14.73
N ILE A 127 12.22 -11.01 -13.47
CA ILE A 127 11.98 -12.32 -12.85
C ILE A 127 11.26 -12.14 -11.51
N CYS A 128 10.62 -13.18 -11.04
CA CYS A 128 9.83 -13.17 -9.80
C CYS A 128 10.57 -12.55 -8.60
N SER A 129 11.86 -12.91 -8.42
CA SER A 129 12.65 -12.39 -7.31
C SER A 129 12.89 -10.88 -7.38
N HIS A 130 12.92 -10.27 -8.57
CA HIS A 130 13.00 -8.82 -8.73
C HIS A 130 11.72 -8.15 -8.26
N VAL A 131 10.56 -8.74 -8.60
CA VAL A 131 9.25 -8.20 -8.21
C VAL A 131 9.06 -8.29 -6.70
N MET A 132 9.36 -9.44 -6.11
CA MET A 132 9.30 -9.62 -4.66
C MET A 132 10.26 -8.67 -3.93
N ALA A 133 11.50 -8.51 -4.43
CA ALA A 133 12.48 -7.61 -3.81
C ALA A 133 12.02 -6.15 -3.85
N ALA A 134 11.37 -5.71 -4.94
CA ALA A 134 10.80 -4.38 -5.04
C ALA A 134 9.64 -4.18 -4.05
N MET A 135 8.75 -5.16 -3.90
CA MET A 135 7.65 -5.10 -2.92
C MET A 135 8.16 -5.03 -1.49
N TYR A 136 9.16 -5.84 -1.12
CA TYR A 136 9.79 -5.76 0.20
C TYR A 136 10.51 -4.43 0.39
N GLY A 137 11.25 -3.95 -0.62
CA GLY A 137 11.94 -2.65 -0.57
C GLY A 137 10.97 -1.48 -0.37
N ALA A 138 9.85 -1.49 -1.09
CA ALA A 138 8.79 -0.48 -0.94
C ALA A 138 8.14 -0.52 0.44
N ALA A 139 7.90 -1.72 0.98
CA ALA A 139 7.36 -1.90 2.32
C ALA A 139 8.32 -1.37 3.40
N ASP A 140 9.62 -1.66 3.29
CA ASP A 140 10.65 -1.20 4.23
C ASP A 140 10.83 0.32 4.15
N GLU A 141 10.76 0.90 2.95
CA GLU A 141 10.83 2.35 2.76
C GLU A 141 9.61 3.06 3.36
N TRP A 142 8.41 2.50 3.18
CA TRP A 142 7.20 3.01 3.83
C TRP A 142 7.36 3.07 5.36
N ASP A 143 7.76 1.95 5.99
CA ASP A 143 7.94 1.89 7.43
C ASP A 143 9.00 2.90 7.91
N ARG A 144 10.09 3.09 7.13
CA ARG A 144 11.14 4.05 7.42
C ARG A 144 10.62 5.50 7.40
N LEU A 145 9.78 5.84 6.41
CA LEU A 145 9.18 7.17 6.28
C LEU A 145 8.20 7.45 7.44
N GLN A 146 7.33 6.48 7.77
CA GLN A 146 6.42 6.62 8.90
C GLN A 146 7.16 6.82 10.23
N ALA A 147 8.25 6.11 10.44
CA ALA A 147 9.08 6.29 11.64
C ALA A 147 9.72 7.70 11.67
N ALA A 148 10.16 8.23 10.54
CA ALA A 148 10.72 9.57 10.44
C ALA A 148 9.66 10.65 10.74
N ASP A 149 8.46 10.50 10.19
CA ASP A 149 7.35 11.44 10.43
C ASP A 149 6.92 11.45 11.91
N ALA A 150 6.87 10.29 12.56
CA ALA A 150 6.58 10.19 13.99
C ALA A 150 7.62 10.93 14.85
N VAL A 151 8.91 10.86 14.47
CA VAL A 151 9.98 11.61 15.14
C VAL A 151 9.76 13.12 14.94
N VAL A 152 9.53 13.58 13.70
CA VAL A 152 9.28 15.01 13.43
C VAL A 152 8.06 15.51 14.20
N ALA A 153 6.96 14.75 14.21
CA ALA A 153 5.76 15.10 14.95
C ALA A 153 6.01 15.26 16.45
N SER A 154 6.92 14.47 17.04
CA SER A 154 7.29 14.55 18.45
C SER A 154 8.03 15.86 18.81
N TYR A 155 8.76 16.47 17.86
CA TYR A 155 9.43 17.74 18.04
C TYR A 155 8.51 18.96 17.81
N VAL A 156 7.47 18.80 17.01
CA VAL A 156 6.52 19.88 16.65
C VAL A 156 5.33 19.93 17.61
N ALA A 157 5.16 18.93 18.49
CA ALA A 157 4.13 18.93 19.51
C ALA A 157 4.21 20.23 20.31
N PRO A 158 3.12 21.03 20.43
CA PRO A 158 3.17 22.33 21.07
C PRO A 158 3.67 22.18 22.49
N CYS A 159 4.71 22.94 22.81
CA CYS A 159 5.19 23.12 24.19
C CYS A 159 3.97 23.53 25.02
N GLY A 160 3.46 22.60 25.85
CA GLY A 160 2.22 22.79 26.58
C GLY A 160 2.19 24.14 27.25
N THR A 161 1.17 24.93 27.02
CA THR A 161 0.86 26.13 27.78
C THR A 161 0.79 25.72 29.26
N ARG A 162 1.86 26.00 29.95
CA ARG A 162 1.94 25.84 31.41
C ARG A 162 0.78 26.64 32.00
N PRO A 163 -0.16 26.05 32.76
CA PRO A 163 -1.22 26.83 33.37
C PRO A 163 -0.59 27.88 34.29
N VAL A 164 -0.79 29.13 33.95
CA VAL A 164 -0.42 30.25 34.84
C VAL A 164 -1.32 30.11 36.07
N ALA A 165 -0.73 29.72 37.18
CA ALA A 165 -1.42 29.72 38.45
C ALA A 165 -1.76 31.19 38.80
N VAL A 166 -3.05 31.56 38.61
CA VAL A 166 -3.56 32.82 39.09
C VAL A 166 -3.62 32.73 40.65
N SER A 167 -2.62 33.30 41.29
CA SER A 167 -2.65 33.50 42.75
C SER A 167 -3.73 34.59 43.02
N THR A 168 -4.88 34.20 43.49
CA THR A 168 -5.83 35.08 44.09
C THR A 168 -5.26 35.53 45.44
N VAL A 169 -4.70 36.73 45.46
CA VAL A 169 -4.37 37.44 46.71
C VAL A 169 -5.68 37.79 47.38
N GLY A 170 -5.98 37.10 48.49
CA GLY A 170 -7.11 37.42 49.35
C GLY A 170 -6.88 38.81 49.97
N GLY A 171 -7.81 39.72 49.69
CA GLY A 171 -7.94 41.00 50.38
C GLY A 171 -8.56 40.75 51.75
N VAL A 172 -7.82 41.18 52.78
CA VAL A 172 -8.29 41.32 54.14
C VAL A 172 -8.83 42.71 54.30
N ALA A 173 -10.05 42.83 54.79
CA ALA A 173 -10.50 43.95 55.64
C ALA A 173 -11.81 43.56 56.32
#